data_1af91abd4b4bc5c17af4e5f7bf52e4fb
#
_entry.id   1af91abd4b4bc5c17af4e5f7bf52e4fb
#
_cell.length_a   1.000
_cell.length_b   1.000
_cell.length_c   1.000
_cell.angle_alpha   90.00
_cell.angle_beta   90.00
_cell.angle_gamma   90.00
#
_symmetry.space_group_name_H-M   'P 1'
#
loop_
_entity.id
_entity.type
_entity.pdbx_description
1 polymer ?
#
loop_
_entity_poly.entity_id
_entity_poly.type
_entity_poly.pdbx_seq_one_letter_code
_entity_poly.pdbx_strand_id
1 'polypeptide(L)'
;MHRFLTFPILLPILLGIGLLCLQPKSRRVRSSYIMAAVLGTSGLSLSCIALTLLRGEQALACILVSFSESFSISLRIDGASMVYGGIVSVLWPLVTAYALDYMSHEGHENRFFSFWLMAYGVVLGIAYSEDFLSLYLFYELLTLATLPLVMHGMDEKARYAGRQ
;
A
#
# COMPACT_ATOMS: atom_id res chain seq x y z
N MET A 1 14.41 -16.80 3.27
CA MET A 1 13.61 -15.87 4.07
C MET A 1 13.58 -14.44 3.48
N HIS A 2 14.45 -14.14 2.52
CA HIS A 2 14.59 -12.78 1.94
C HIS A 2 13.33 -12.21 1.22
N ARG A 3 12.43 -13.06 0.72
CA ARG A 3 11.23 -12.61 0.00
C ARG A 3 10.02 -12.30 0.89
N PHE A 4 10.12 -12.53 2.20
CA PHE A 4 8.97 -12.32 3.09
C PHE A 4 8.57 -10.84 3.19
N LEU A 5 9.53 -9.93 3.04
CA LEU A 5 9.32 -8.49 3.07
C LEU A 5 8.51 -7.94 1.88
N THR A 6 8.48 -8.67 0.75
CA THR A 6 7.69 -8.25 -0.42
C THR A 6 6.19 -8.49 -0.27
N PHE A 7 5.78 -9.43 0.62
CA PHE A 7 4.38 -9.78 0.80
C PHE A 7 3.50 -8.60 1.28
N PRO A 8 3.87 -7.84 2.33
CA PRO A 8 3.05 -6.71 2.79
C PRO A 8 2.95 -5.59 1.75
N ILE A 9 3.85 -5.53 0.77
CA ILE A 9 3.81 -4.55 -0.32
C ILE A 9 2.93 -5.06 -1.46
N LEU A 10 3.17 -6.28 -1.95
CA LEU A 10 2.48 -6.83 -3.11
C LEU A 10 1.04 -7.25 -2.82
N LEU A 11 0.78 -7.75 -1.61
CA LEU A 11 -0.55 -8.24 -1.24
C LEU A 11 -1.65 -7.19 -1.44
N PRO A 12 -1.56 -5.98 -0.87
CA PRO A 12 -2.61 -4.99 -1.04
C PRO A 12 -2.70 -4.46 -2.48
N ILE A 13 -1.60 -4.44 -3.24
CA ILE A 13 -1.61 -4.08 -4.66
C ILE A 13 -2.42 -5.12 -5.45
N LEU A 14 -2.13 -6.40 -5.25
CA LEU A 14 -2.85 -7.50 -5.93
C LEU A 14 -4.33 -7.54 -5.53
N LEU A 15 -4.64 -7.34 -4.24
CA LEU A 15 -6.01 -7.27 -3.76
C LEU A 15 -6.75 -6.05 -4.30
N GLY A 16 -6.07 -4.92 -4.48
CA GLY A 16 -6.61 -3.73 -5.13
C GLY A 16 -6.96 -3.98 -6.60
N ILE A 17 -6.06 -4.64 -7.35
CA ILE A 17 -6.33 -5.06 -8.74
C ILE A 17 -7.49 -6.08 -8.77
N GLY A 18 -7.50 -7.03 -7.84
CA GLY A 18 -8.59 -7.99 -7.69
C GLY A 18 -9.94 -7.32 -7.47
N LEU A 19 -10.01 -6.28 -6.66
CA LEU A 19 -11.24 -5.52 -6.43
C LEU A 19 -11.72 -4.78 -7.69
N LEU A 20 -10.82 -4.29 -8.54
CA LEU A 20 -11.16 -3.72 -9.85
C LEU A 20 -11.79 -4.76 -10.80
N CYS A 21 -11.29 -5.99 -10.75
CA CYS A 21 -11.79 -7.07 -11.62
C CYS A 21 -13.10 -7.66 -11.10
N LEU A 22 -13.20 -7.92 -9.81
CA LEU A 22 -14.34 -8.62 -9.19
C LEU A 22 -15.59 -7.73 -9.03
N GLN A 23 -15.41 -6.44 -8.81
CA GLN A 23 -16.45 -5.42 -8.66
C GLN A 23 -17.68 -5.92 -7.86
N PRO A 24 -17.52 -6.31 -6.60
CA PRO A 24 -18.62 -6.88 -5.81
C PRO A 24 -19.77 -5.88 -5.71
N LYS A 25 -20.98 -6.33 -6.07
CA LYS A 25 -22.21 -5.49 -6.04
C LYS A 25 -22.74 -5.33 -4.61
N SER A 26 -22.48 -6.29 -3.73
CA SER A 26 -22.94 -6.25 -2.34
C SER A 26 -22.02 -5.40 -1.49
N ARG A 27 -22.57 -4.37 -0.81
CA ARG A 27 -21.84 -3.51 0.12
C ARG A 27 -21.14 -4.30 1.23
N ARG A 28 -21.83 -5.29 1.80
CA ARG A 28 -21.26 -6.11 2.89
C ARG A 28 -20.04 -6.90 2.43
N VAL A 29 -20.13 -7.55 1.26
CA VAL A 29 -19.02 -8.33 0.70
C VAL A 29 -17.83 -7.42 0.40
N ARG A 30 -18.08 -6.28 -0.21
CA ARG A 30 -17.04 -5.29 -0.53
C ARG A 30 -16.36 -4.77 0.72
N SER A 31 -17.12 -4.29 1.71
CA SER A 31 -16.58 -3.76 2.96
C SER A 31 -15.77 -4.80 3.71
N SER A 32 -16.27 -6.05 3.80
CA SER A 32 -15.54 -7.15 4.42
C SER A 32 -14.25 -7.49 3.68
N TYR A 33 -14.28 -7.48 2.35
CA TYR A 33 -13.08 -7.73 1.52
C TYR A 33 -12.01 -6.67 1.76
N ILE A 34 -12.39 -5.38 1.71
CA ILE A 34 -11.47 -4.26 1.88
C ILE A 34 -10.86 -4.29 3.29
N MET A 35 -11.70 -4.48 4.32
CA MET A 35 -11.24 -4.52 5.70
C MET A 35 -10.33 -5.72 5.96
N ALA A 36 -10.68 -6.91 5.45
CA ALA A 36 -9.83 -8.09 5.55
C ALA A 36 -8.48 -7.90 4.84
N ALA A 37 -8.49 -7.27 3.66
CA ALA A 37 -7.27 -6.96 2.92
C ALA A 37 -6.35 -6.01 3.70
N VAL A 38 -6.91 -4.94 4.26
CA VAL A 38 -6.15 -3.94 5.02
C VAL A 38 -5.63 -4.54 6.32
N LEU A 39 -6.47 -5.23 7.10
CA LEU A 39 -6.06 -5.86 8.36
C LEU A 39 -5.02 -6.96 8.13
N GLY A 40 -5.19 -7.78 7.08
CA GLY A 40 -4.22 -8.81 6.71
C GLY A 40 -2.86 -8.21 6.34
N THR A 41 -2.85 -7.14 5.56
CA THR A 41 -1.62 -6.41 5.20
C THR A 41 -0.96 -5.78 6.43
N SER A 42 -1.72 -5.14 7.30
CA SER A 42 -1.23 -4.55 8.56
C SER A 42 -0.63 -5.61 9.46
N GLY A 43 -1.30 -6.76 9.61
CA GLY A 43 -0.80 -7.89 10.40
C GLY A 43 0.51 -8.44 9.85
N LEU A 44 0.64 -8.58 8.52
CA LEU A 44 1.88 -9.00 7.86
C LEU A 44 3.01 -7.99 8.06
N SER A 45 2.73 -6.70 7.88
CA SER A 45 3.69 -5.61 8.08
C SER A 45 4.21 -5.59 9.52
N LEU A 46 3.30 -5.61 10.51
CA LEU A 46 3.66 -5.66 11.93
C LEU A 46 4.42 -6.93 12.29
N SER A 47 4.09 -8.07 11.68
CA SER A 47 4.83 -9.33 11.87
C SER A 47 6.25 -9.23 11.33
N CYS A 48 6.48 -8.58 10.19
CA CYS A 48 7.81 -8.30 9.66
C CYS A 48 8.63 -7.43 10.63
N ILE A 49 8.01 -6.36 11.15
CA ILE A 49 8.65 -5.47 12.13
C ILE A 49 9.00 -6.25 13.40
N ALA A 50 8.07 -7.04 13.95
CA ALA A 50 8.31 -7.85 15.14
C ALA A 50 9.43 -8.89 14.93
N LEU A 51 9.48 -9.55 13.77
CA LEU A 51 10.56 -10.47 13.42
C LEU A 51 11.92 -9.78 13.35
N THR A 52 11.96 -8.56 12.82
CA THR A 52 13.20 -7.77 12.75
C THR A 52 13.66 -7.36 14.15
N LEU A 53 12.75 -6.96 15.04
CA LEU A 53 13.06 -6.63 16.44
C LEU A 53 13.62 -7.84 17.19
N LEU A 54 13.09 -9.05 16.93
CA LEU A 54 13.51 -10.27 17.61
C LEU A 54 14.83 -10.86 17.07
N ARG A 55 15.11 -10.69 15.77
CA ARG A 55 16.23 -11.34 15.08
C ARG A 55 17.35 -10.39 14.65
N GLY A 56 17.18 -9.08 14.81
CA GLY A 56 18.10 -8.03 14.37
C GLY A 56 17.79 -7.53 12.95
N GLU A 57 18.28 -6.33 12.65
CA GLU A 57 17.98 -5.58 11.42
C GLU A 57 18.37 -6.27 10.10
N GLN A 58 19.33 -7.20 10.15
CA GLN A 58 19.77 -7.95 8.95
C GLN A 58 18.86 -9.12 8.57
N ALA A 59 17.86 -9.43 9.40
CA ALA A 59 17.01 -10.60 9.20
C ALA A 59 16.10 -10.50 7.98
N LEU A 60 15.66 -9.28 7.59
CA LEU A 60 14.71 -9.02 6.52
C LEU A 60 15.24 -7.93 5.58
N ALA A 61 16.27 -8.26 4.82
CA ALA A 61 16.68 -7.47 3.65
C ALA A 61 16.37 -8.26 2.37
N CYS A 62 15.89 -7.61 1.34
CA CYS A 62 15.52 -8.22 0.07
C CYS A 62 15.94 -7.32 -1.09
N ILE A 63 16.77 -7.84 -1.98
CA ILE A 63 17.04 -7.21 -3.27
C ILE A 63 15.98 -7.68 -4.25
N LEU A 64 15.17 -6.75 -4.78
CA LEU A 64 14.14 -7.03 -5.78
C LEU A 64 14.75 -7.21 -7.18
N VAL A 65 15.57 -6.25 -7.56
CA VAL A 65 16.26 -6.24 -8.88
C VAL A 65 17.63 -5.59 -8.69
N SER A 66 18.68 -6.22 -9.21
CA SER A 66 20.01 -5.63 -9.32
C SER A 66 20.30 -5.33 -10.80
N PHE A 67 20.53 -4.08 -11.12
CA PHE A 67 20.93 -3.64 -12.47
C PHE A 67 22.45 -3.58 -12.61
N SER A 68 23.17 -3.28 -11.52
CA SER A 68 24.62 -3.20 -11.42
C SER A 68 25.03 -3.37 -9.97
N GLU A 69 26.33 -3.49 -9.69
CA GLU A 69 26.86 -3.53 -8.31
C GLU A 69 26.49 -2.28 -7.49
N SER A 70 26.26 -1.14 -8.17
CA SER A 70 25.93 0.14 -7.53
C SER A 70 24.44 0.54 -7.67
N PHE A 71 23.64 -0.19 -8.47
CA PHE A 71 22.24 0.13 -8.73
C PHE A 71 21.37 -1.10 -8.51
N SER A 72 20.69 -1.12 -7.37
CA SER A 72 19.73 -2.16 -7.02
C SER A 72 18.45 -1.53 -6.45
N ILE A 73 17.35 -2.24 -6.62
CA ILE A 73 16.11 -1.96 -5.91
C ILE A 73 16.10 -2.90 -4.72
N SER A 74 16.33 -2.35 -3.54
CA SER A 74 16.42 -3.13 -2.30
C SER A 74 15.47 -2.60 -1.23
N LEU A 75 15.00 -3.55 -0.42
CA LEU A 75 14.10 -3.31 0.70
C LEU A 75 14.75 -3.82 1.97
N ARG A 76 14.69 -3.02 3.03
CA ARG A 76 15.15 -3.38 4.36
C ARG A 76 14.28 -2.74 5.43
N ILE A 77 14.15 -3.41 6.55
CA ILE A 77 13.54 -2.84 7.75
C ILE A 77 14.65 -2.40 8.69
N ASP A 78 14.84 -1.11 8.82
CA ASP A 78 15.69 -0.44 9.79
C ASP A 78 14.87 0.24 10.90
N GLY A 79 15.50 0.96 11.80
CA GLY A 79 14.82 1.66 12.90
C GLY A 79 13.78 2.68 12.41
N ALA A 80 14.09 3.44 11.35
CA ALA A 80 13.18 4.42 10.77
C ALA A 80 12.00 3.72 10.09
N SER A 81 12.26 2.67 9.32
CA SER A 81 11.25 1.83 8.67
C SER A 81 10.28 1.19 9.65
N MET A 82 10.77 0.74 10.83
CA MET A 82 9.93 0.18 11.89
C MET A 82 8.93 1.20 12.42
N VAL A 83 9.39 2.42 12.70
CA VAL A 83 8.53 3.49 13.21
C VAL A 83 7.51 3.90 12.15
N TYR A 84 7.96 4.21 10.94
CA TYR A 84 7.09 4.68 9.87
C TYR A 84 6.12 3.58 9.40
N GLY A 85 6.61 2.38 9.14
CA GLY A 85 5.79 1.23 8.75
C GLY A 85 4.80 0.83 9.85
N GLY A 86 5.20 0.92 11.11
CA GLY A 86 4.32 0.69 12.27
C GLY A 86 3.18 1.69 12.34
N ILE A 87 3.47 2.99 12.24
CA ILE A 87 2.45 4.05 12.22
C ILE A 87 1.48 3.84 11.07
N VAL A 88 1.99 3.63 9.84
CA VAL A 88 1.16 3.40 8.65
C VAL A 88 0.27 2.17 8.84
N SER A 89 0.82 1.06 9.36
CA SER A 89 0.08 -0.19 9.56
C SER A 89 -1.04 -0.09 10.60
N VAL A 90 -0.95 0.85 11.54
CA VAL A 90 -2.01 1.11 12.53
C VAL A 90 -3.02 2.12 12.01
N LEU A 91 -2.55 3.21 11.40
CA LEU A 91 -3.44 4.28 10.94
C LEU A 91 -4.27 3.90 9.72
N TRP A 92 -3.71 3.11 8.77
CA TRP A 92 -4.40 2.77 7.53
C TRP A 92 -5.72 2.03 7.75
N PRO A 93 -5.81 0.99 8.63
CA PRO A 93 -7.09 0.35 8.99
C PRO A 93 -8.11 1.32 9.58
N LEU A 94 -7.68 2.24 10.46
CA LEU A 94 -8.56 3.22 11.10
C LEU A 94 -9.16 4.17 10.06
N VAL A 95 -8.30 4.72 9.19
CA VAL A 95 -8.76 5.63 8.12
C VAL A 95 -9.62 4.87 7.11
N THR A 96 -9.31 3.59 6.82
CA THR A 96 -10.15 2.76 5.93
C THR A 96 -11.53 2.52 6.52
N ALA A 97 -11.63 2.26 7.82
CA ALA A 97 -12.93 2.11 8.50
C ALA A 97 -13.79 3.37 8.38
N TYR A 98 -13.18 4.54 8.57
CA TYR A 98 -13.85 5.83 8.36
C TYR A 98 -14.24 6.04 6.89
N ALA A 99 -13.32 5.76 5.95
CA ALA A 99 -13.56 5.92 4.53
C ALA A 99 -14.69 5.03 4.01
N LEU A 100 -14.85 3.80 4.54
CA LEU A 100 -15.95 2.90 4.19
C LEU A 100 -17.32 3.46 4.54
N ASP A 101 -17.41 4.18 5.65
CA ASP A 101 -18.66 4.84 6.05
C ASP A 101 -18.91 6.08 5.20
N TYR A 102 -17.91 6.93 5.03
CA TYR A 102 -17.98 8.15 4.24
C TYR A 102 -18.36 7.87 2.78
N MET A 103 -17.66 6.95 2.11
CA MET A 103 -17.87 6.61 0.70
C MET A 103 -19.19 5.86 0.43
N SER A 104 -19.90 5.45 1.48
CA SER A 104 -21.18 4.73 1.34
C SER A 104 -22.29 5.55 0.69
N HIS A 105 -22.13 6.86 0.69
CA HIS A 105 -23.08 7.83 0.11
C HIS A 105 -22.66 8.32 -1.29
N GLU A 106 -21.46 7.89 -1.75
CA GLU A 106 -20.92 8.27 -3.04
C GLU A 106 -20.92 7.09 -4.03
N GLY A 107 -20.92 7.39 -5.33
CA GLY A 107 -20.81 6.37 -6.38
C GLY A 107 -19.36 5.90 -6.58
N HIS A 108 -19.20 4.78 -7.34
CA HIS A 108 -17.88 4.26 -7.76
C HIS A 108 -16.93 3.82 -6.63
N GLU A 109 -17.47 3.39 -5.47
CA GLU A 109 -16.71 2.93 -4.30
C GLU A 109 -15.65 1.86 -4.64
N ASN A 110 -15.95 0.89 -5.54
CA ASN A 110 -15.02 -0.17 -5.91
C ASN A 110 -13.72 0.40 -6.50
N ARG A 111 -13.85 1.41 -7.38
CA ARG A 111 -12.71 2.07 -8.00
C ARG A 111 -11.86 2.82 -6.97
N PHE A 112 -12.49 3.57 -6.09
CA PHE A 112 -11.82 4.29 -5.02
C PHE A 112 -11.01 3.34 -4.14
N PHE A 113 -11.64 2.30 -3.59
CA PHE A 113 -10.96 1.39 -2.68
C PHE A 113 -9.92 0.50 -3.35
N SER A 114 -10.02 0.26 -4.66
CA SER A 114 -8.97 -0.44 -5.40
C SER A 114 -7.67 0.38 -5.41
N PHE A 115 -7.74 1.65 -5.77
CA PHE A 115 -6.56 2.53 -5.74
C PHE A 115 -6.10 2.82 -4.31
N TRP A 116 -7.01 2.87 -3.34
CA TRP A 116 -6.71 2.99 -1.92
C TRP A 116 -5.84 1.83 -1.41
N LEU A 117 -6.19 0.59 -1.78
CA LEU A 117 -5.39 -0.59 -1.45
C LEU A 117 -4.04 -0.60 -2.15
N MET A 118 -3.99 -0.21 -3.43
CA MET A 118 -2.73 -0.10 -4.16
C MET A 118 -1.81 0.94 -3.50
N ALA A 119 -2.34 2.12 -3.15
CA ALA A 119 -1.60 3.16 -2.47
C ALA A 119 -1.03 2.67 -1.13
N TYR A 120 -1.78 1.86 -0.37
CA TYR A 120 -1.30 1.28 0.88
C TYR A 120 -0.04 0.42 0.67
N GLY A 121 -0.05 -0.47 -0.32
CA GLY A 121 1.13 -1.29 -0.64
C GLY A 121 2.34 -0.46 -1.06
N VAL A 122 2.10 0.56 -1.85
CA VAL A 122 3.17 1.46 -2.31
C VAL A 122 3.76 2.29 -1.16
N VAL A 123 2.93 2.77 -0.23
CA VAL A 123 3.39 3.49 0.98
C VAL A 123 4.24 2.59 1.87
N LEU A 124 3.88 1.30 2.02
CA LEU A 124 4.74 0.33 2.71
C LEU A 124 6.05 0.08 1.93
N GLY A 125 6.00 0.12 0.59
CA GLY A 125 7.21 0.07 -0.24
C GLY A 125 8.16 1.25 0.01
N ILE A 126 7.61 2.46 0.15
CA ILE A 126 8.38 3.65 0.55
C ILE A 126 8.99 3.45 1.95
N ALA A 127 8.19 2.96 2.91
CA ALA A 127 8.62 2.74 4.29
C ALA A 127 9.81 1.78 4.39
N TYR A 128 9.88 0.79 3.51
CA TYR A 128 10.89 -0.28 3.53
C TYR A 128 11.98 -0.11 2.47
N SER A 129 12.01 1.00 1.74
CA SER A 129 13.07 1.29 0.77
C SER A 129 14.42 1.47 1.47
N GLU A 130 15.44 0.71 1.02
CA GLU A 130 16.82 0.81 1.52
C GLU A 130 17.60 1.89 0.77
N ASP A 131 17.38 1.97 -0.57
CA ASP A 131 18.13 2.84 -1.47
C ASP A 131 17.27 4.00 -1.95
N PHE A 132 17.96 5.08 -2.33
CA PHE A 132 17.31 6.24 -2.93
C PHE A 132 16.55 5.90 -4.22
N LEU A 133 17.07 4.95 -5.03
CA LEU A 133 16.43 4.50 -6.25
C LEU A 133 15.10 3.76 -5.95
N SER A 134 15.10 2.90 -4.93
CA SER A 134 13.89 2.20 -4.45
C SER A 134 12.86 3.19 -3.94
N LEU A 135 13.28 4.16 -3.12
CA LEU A 135 12.44 5.22 -2.62
C LEU A 135 11.78 6.02 -3.76
N TYR A 136 12.59 6.45 -4.73
CA TYR A 136 12.11 7.22 -5.87
C TYR A 136 11.09 6.43 -6.69
N LEU A 137 11.36 5.16 -6.97
CA LEU A 137 10.46 4.29 -7.72
C LEU A 137 9.09 4.14 -7.03
N PHE A 138 9.08 3.84 -5.72
CA PHE A 138 7.82 3.73 -4.98
C PHE A 138 7.10 5.08 -4.85
N TYR A 139 7.84 6.18 -4.77
CA TYR A 139 7.26 7.52 -4.77
C TYR A 139 6.53 7.83 -6.09
N GLU A 140 7.13 7.49 -7.23
CA GLU A 140 6.49 7.62 -8.54
C GLU A 140 5.24 6.72 -8.66
N LEU A 141 5.33 5.48 -8.15
CA LEU A 141 4.17 4.58 -8.11
C LEU A 141 3.04 5.14 -7.22
N LEU A 142 3.38 5.86 -6.13
CA LEU A 142 2.39 6.50 -5.27
C LEU A 142 1.63 7.59 -6.03
N THR A 143 2.32 8.41 -6.80
CA THR A 143 1.67 9.45 -7.61
C THR A 143 0.69 8.85 -8.62
N LEU A 144 1.07 7.73 -9.26
CA LEU A 144 0.20 7.00 -10.18
C LEU A 144 -1.02 6.39 -9.48
N ALA A 145 -0.85 5.85 -8.27
CA ALA A 145 -1.94 5.25 -7.49
C ALA A 145 -2.90 6.30 -6.94
N THR A 146 -2.40 7.49 -6.59
CA THR A 146 -3.21 8.58 -6.00
C THR A 146 -3.94 9.43 -7.04
N LEU A 147 -3.43 9.52 -8.26
CA LEU A 147 -4.06 10.30 -9.34
C LEU A 147 -5.54 9.92 -9.57
N PRO A 148 -5.92 8.62 -9.70
CA PRO A 148 -7.32 8.22 -9.85
C PRO A 148 -8.18 8.50 -8.61
N LEU A 149 -7.56 8.58 -7.40
CA LEU A 149 -8.27 8.95 -6.16
C LEU A 149 -8.67 10.42 -6.18
N VAL A 150 -7.77 11.31 -6.61
CA VAL A 150 -8.06 12.75 -6.76
C VAL A 150 -9.12 12.99 -7.82
N MET A 151 -9.12 12.18 -8.90
CA MET A 151 -10.09 12.27 -9.99
C MET A 151 -11.40 11.51 -9.72
N HIS A 152 -11.60 11.00 -8.51
CA HIS A 152 -12.71 10.09 -8.18
C HIS A 152 -14.10 10.71 -8.43
N GLY A 153 -14.29 11.97 -8.09
CA GLY A 153 -15.59 12.65 -8.21
C GLY A 153 -16.10 12.83 -9.64
N MET A 154 -15.28 12.53 -10.67
CA MET A 154 -15.61 12.68 -12.10
C MET A 154 -16.16 14.07 -12.50
N ASP A 155 -16.21 15.02 -11.59
CA ASP A 155 -16.58 16.40 -11.86
C ASP A 155 -15.55 17.09 -12.75
N GLU A 156 -15.98 18.06 -13.56
CA GLU A 156 -15.08 18.84 -14.42
C GLU A 156 -13.94 19.47 -13.64
N LYS A 157 -14.18 19.90 -12.39
CA LYS A 157 -13.18 20.44 -11.48
C LYS A 157 -12.14 19.41 -11.07
N ALA A 158 -12.56 18.19 -10.74
CA ALA A 158 -11.66 17.10 -10.38
C ALA A 158 -10.80 16.64 -11.58
N ARG A 159 -11.38 16.60 -12.77
CA ARG A 159 -10.65 16.31 -14.02
C ARG A 159 -9.62 17.39 -14.38
N TYR A 160 -9.92 18.65 -14.07
CA TYR A 160 -9.00 19.76 -14.29
C TYR A 160 -7.81 19.68 -13.31
N ALA A 161 -8.05 19.41 -12.03
CA ALA A 161 -7.00 19.27 -11.02
C ALA A 161 -6.05 18.10 -11.29
N GLY A 162 -6.55 17.00 -11.87
CA GLY A 162 -5.71 15.85 -12.23
C GLY A 162 -4.88 16.01 -13.52
N ARG A 163 -5.04 17.16 -14.24
CA ARG A 163 -4.28 17.47 -15.47
C ARG A 163 -3.19 18.52 -15.27
N GLN A 164 -3.14 19.18 -14.13
CA GLN A 164 -2.08 20.11 -13.75
C GLN A 164 -0.97 19.39 -12.97
#